data_a18aa6bcc9ea88bef6afe91abfbbca76
#
_entry.id   a18aa6bcc9ea88bef6afe91abfbbca76
#
_cell.length_a   1.000
_cell.length_b   1.000
_cell.length_c   1.000
_cell.angle_alpha   90.00
_cell.angle_beta   90.00
_cell.angle_gamma   90.00
#
_symmetry.space_group_name_H-M   'P 1'
#
loop_
_entity.id
_entity.type
_entity.pdbx_description
1 polymer ?
#
loop_
_entity_poly.entity_id
_entity_poly.type
_entity_poly.pdbx_seq_one_letter_code
_entity_poly.pdbx_strand_id
1 'polypeptide(L)'
;MSVTRRQFLGRSAAAVLVAGTMTRGKVFGANDRIRVGVVGIHGRGGSHIDGFSGLDDSEVVALCDCDRNVLAARAKQLEERCGKKPKTYVDMRELIADGEIDAVSFATPNHWHTLGTVWACEAGKDVYVEKPLSHEVWEGRQLVAAAKRWNRIVQHGTQRRNAIGEGVEMEPPEHLDWTLWQGPATERPYKDYPNKQGDEGFYVHYNWHWCWHYGNGDIGNQGVHQMDVALWGLDKGFPTRVVSMGGRYGYEAVSYTHLRAHETVLDL
;
A
#
# COMPACT_ATOMS: atom_id res chain seq x y z
N MET A 1 -25.66 23.63 9.31
CA MET A 1 -25.92 22.27 8.74
C MET A 1 -24.78 21.37 9.21
N SER A 2 -25.04 20.39 10.05
CA SER A 2 -23.99 19.47 10.53
C SER A 2 -23.68 18.44 9.45
N VAL A 3 -22.45 18.40 8.97
CA VAL A 3 -21.98 17.37 8.03
C VAL A 3 -21.84 16.06 8.81
N THR A 4 -22.50 15.01 8.38
CA THR A 4 -22.38 13.71 9.05
C THR A 4 -21.00 13.09 8.80
N ARG A 5 -20.46 12.32 9.79
CA ARG A 5 -19.17 11.61 9.69
C ARG A 5 -19.05 10.77 8.40
N ARG A 6 -20.14 10.20 7.91
CA ARG A 6 -20.18 9.40 6.67
C ARG A 6 -19.98 10.23 5.41
N GLN A 7 -20.48 11.48 5.39
CA GLN A 7 -20.24 12.45 4.30
C GLN A 7 -18.81 13.02 4.35
N PHE A 8 -18.23 13.12 5.56
CA PHE A 8 -16.85 13.49 5.74
C PHE A 8 -15.88 12.43 5.18
N LEU A 9 -16.11 11.15 5.48
CA LEU A 9 -15.25 10.04 5.00
C LEU A 9 -15.36 9.80 3.49
N GLY A 10 -16.52 10.01 2.88
CA GLY A 10 -16.71 9.87 1.42
C GLY A 10 -16.09 11.01 0.61
N ARG A 11 -15.82 12.16 1.24
CA ARG A 11 -15.19 13.34 0.61
C ARG A 11 -13.72 13.54 1.00
N SER A 12 -13.24 12.80 2.00
CA SER A 12 -11.95 13.08 2.63
C SER A 12 -10.75 12.73 1.74
N ALA A 13 -10.79 11.70 0.93
CA ALA A 13 -9.64 11.34 0.08
C ALA A 13 -9.36 12.42 -0.98
N ALA A 14 -10.40 12.91 -1.66
CA ALA A 14 -10.25 13.97 -2.66
C ALA A 14 -9.98 15.34 -2.01
N ALA A 15 -10.70 15.68 -0.93
CA ALA A 15 -10.55 16.98 -0.27
C ALA A 15 -9.20 17.17 0.43
N VAL A 16 -8.60 16.08 0.97
CA VAL A 16 -7.30 16.13 1.64
C VAL A 16 -6.17 16.30 0.62
N LEU A 17 -6.24 15.63 -0.54
CA LEU A 17 -5.28 15.85 -1.63
C LEU A 17 -5.32 17.29 -2.16
N VAL A 18 -6.50 17.86 -2.35
CA VAL A 18 -6.67 19.24 -2.83
C VAL A 18 -6.13 20.27 -1.81
N ALA A 19 -6.38 20.09 -0.51
CA ALA A 19 -5.89 21.03 0.51
C ALA A 19 -4.35 21.07 0.63
N GLY A 20 -3.66 19.93 0.44
CA GLY A 20 -2.20 19.85 0.52
C GLY A 20 -1.47 20.54 -0.63
N THR A 21 -2.07 20.54 -1.79
CA THR A 21 -1.50 21.21 -2.97
C THR A 21 -1.65 22.72 -2.93
N MET A 22 -2.69 23.25 -2.25
CA MET A 22 -2.90 24.69 -2.07
C MET A 22 -1.78 25.37 -1.25
N THR A 23 -1.06 24.64 -0.39
CA THR A 23 0.02 25.22 0.44
C THR A 23 1.30 25.55 -0.33
N ARG A 24 1.43 25.16 -1.59
CA ARG A 24 2.61 25.42 -2.44
C ARG A 24 2.53 26.67 -3.32
N GLY A 25 1.53 27.52 -3.16
CA GLY A 25 1.39 28.71 -4.00
C GLY A 25 1.03 28.44 -5.46
N LYS A 26 0.82 27.18 -5.86
CA LYS A 26 0.15 26.86 -7.13
C LYS A 26 -1.34 27.14 -6.96
N VAL A 27 -1.83 28.17 -7.60
CA VAL A 27 -3.27 28.35 -7.81
C VAL A 27 -3.69 27.33 -8.85
N PHE A 28 -4.41 26.28 -8.44
CA PHE A 28 -5.03 25.38 -9.40
C PHE A 28 -6.08 26.15 -10.19
N GLY A 29 -5.91 26.22 -11.51
CA GLY A 29 -6.97 26.64 -12.42
C GLY A 29 -8.14 25.65 -12.37
N ALA A 30 -9.33 26.06 -12.78
CA ALA A 30 -10.53 25.21 -12.80
C ALA A 30 -10.38 23.92 -13.66
N ASN A 31 -9.29 23.76 -14.39
CA ASN A 31 -8.95 22.64 -15.26
C ASN A 31 -7.72 21.83 -14.80
N ASP A 32 -7.09 22.18 -13.68
CA ASP A 32 -5.89 21.48 -13.20
C ASP A 32 -6.29 20.27 -12.38
N ARG A 33 -6.06 19.08 -12.94
CA ARG A 33 -6.26 17.80 -12.26
C ARG A 33 -5.02 17.43 -11.45
N ILE A 34 -5.22 16.77 -10.32
CA ILE A 34 -4.14 16.15 -9.54
C ILE A 34 -3.60 14.95 -10.33
N ARG A 35 -2.32 14.98 -10.68
CA ARG A 35 -1.63 13.94 -11.44
C ARG A 35 -1.14 12.86 -10.49
N VAL A 36 -1.75 11.67 -10.57
CA VAL A 36 -1.51 10.56 -9.66
C VAL A 36 -0.65 9.49 -10.33
N GLY A 37 0.42 9.05 -9.64
CA GLY A 37 1.17 7.85 -9.94
C GLY A 37 0.69 6.70 -9.05
N VAL A 38 0.48 5.50 -9.61
CA VAL A 38 0.06 4.32 -8.84
C VAL A 38 1.16 3.27 -8.87
N VAL A 39 1.57 2.77 -7.68
CA VAL A 39 2.64 1.80 -7.49
C VAL A 39 2.09 0.50 -6.90
N GLY A 40 2.42 -0.64 -7.52
CA GLY A 40 1.88 -1.96 -7.15
C GLY A 40 0.47 -2.14 -7.69
N ILE A 41 0.32 -2.49 -8.97
CA ILE A 41 -0.93 -2.32 -9.72
C ILE A 41 -1.65 -3.64 -10.06
N HIS A 42 -1.18 -4.77 -9.54
CA HIS A 42 -1.81 -6.06 -9.85
C HIS A 42 -3.23 -6.17 -9.23
N GLY A 43 -3.32 -6.30 -7.93
CA GLY A 43 -4.59 -6.52 -7.21
C GLY A 43 -5.23 -5.20 -6.77
N ARG A 44 -4.98 -4.81 -5.53
CA ARG A 44 -5.56 -3.62 -4.90
C ARG A 44 -5.24 -2.32 -5.65
N GLY A 45 -4.05 -2.22 -6.23
CA GLY A 45 -3.68 -1.08 -7.06
C GLY A 45 -4.56 -0.89 -8.29
N GLY A 46 -5.16 -1.97 -8.84
CA GLY A 46 -6.20 -1.85 -9.85
C GLY A 46 -7.39 -1.03 -9.37
N SER A 47 -7.87 -1.27 -8.14
CA SER A 47 -8.94 -0.46 -7.54
C SER A 47 -8.53 1.00 -7.28
N HIS A 48 -7.24 1.27 -7.02
CA HIS A 48 -6.73 2.64 -6.91
C HIS A 48 -6.76 3.35 -8.27
N ILE A 49 -6.33 2.66 -9.35
CA ILE A 49 -6.43 3.18 -10.71
C ILE A 49 -7.89 3.54 -11.02
N ASP A 50 -8.82 2.64 -10.72
CA ASP A 50 -10.25 2.86 -10.96
C ASP A 50 -10.80 4.03 -10.15
N GLY A 51 -10.45 4.09 -8.87
CA GLY A 51 -10.90 5.14 -7.96
C GLY A 51 -10.42 6.53 -8.39
N PHE A 52 -9.11 6.70 -8.61
CA PHE A 52 -8.56 8.00 -9.00
C PHE A 52 -8.95 8.42 -10.43
N SER A 53 -9.07 7.47 -11.37
CA SER A 53 -9.52 7.79 -12.73
C SER A 53 -11.01 8.12 -12.81
N GLY A 54 -11.80 7.77 -11.79
CA GLY A 54 -13.23 8.08 -11.71
C GLY A 54 -13.55 9.44 -11.07
N LEU A 55 -12.55 10.19 -10.60
CA LEU A 55 -12.73 11.52 -10.02
C LEU A 55 -12.49 12.61 -11.06
N ASP A 56 -13.32 13.66 -11.01
CA ASP A 56 -13.24 14.79 -11.96
C ASP A 56 -11.97 15.64 -11.77
N ASP A 57 -11.42 15.66 -10.56
CA ASP A 57 -10.29 16.47 -10.13
C ASP A 57 -8.95 15.72 -10.06
N SER A 58 -8.92 14.46 -10.51
CA SER A 58 -7.68 13.69 -10.60
C SER A 58 -7.50 12.96 -11.93
N GLU A 59 -6.26 12.63 -12.25
CA GLU A 59 -5.87 11.87 -13.44
C GLU A 59 -4.74 10.91 -13.09
N VAL A 60 -4.89 9.63 -13.42
CA VAL A 60 -3.79 8.67 -13.29
C VAL A 60 -2.87 8.81 -14.51
N VAL A 61 -1.69 9.39 -14.30
CA VAL A 61 -0.72 9.72 -15.36
C VAL A 61 0.44 8.74 -15.43
N ALA A 62 0.67 7.94 -14.38
CA ALA A 62 1.79 7.01 -14.30
C ALA A 62 1.44 5.74 -13.53
N LEU A 63 2.02 4.61 -13.98
CA LEU A 63 1.89 3.30 -13.37
C LEU A 63 3.27 2.71 -13.09
N CYS A 64 3.42 2.00 -11.97
CA CYS A 64 4.65 1.29 -11.61
C CYS A 64 4.35 -0.11 -11.09
N ASP A 65 5.02 -1.09 -11.67
CA ASP A 65 5.07 -2.45 -11.16
C ASP A 65 6.35 -3.14 -11.63
N CYS A 66 6.99 -3.94 -10.77
CA CYS A 66 8.16 -4.71 -11.15
C CYS A 66 7.83 -5.96 -11.99
N ASP A 67 6.55 -6.35 -12.06
CA ASP A 67 6.05 -7.32 -13.01
C ASP A 67 5.66 -6.64 -14.33
N ARG A 68 6.48 -6.86 -15.36
CA ARG A 68 6.29 -6.22 -16.68
C ARG A 68 5.00 -6.64 -17.38
N ASN A 69 4.49 -7.85 -17.12
CA ASN A 69 3.24 -8.32 -17.72
C ASN A 69 2.04 -7.57 -17.12
N VAL A 70 2.04 -7.43 -15.78
CA VAL A 70 1.05 -6.66 -15.06
C VAL A 70 1.07 -5.20 -15.50
N LEU A 71 2.27 -4.62 -15.60
CA LEU A 71 2.47 -3.24 -16.01
C LEU A 71 1.91 -2.98 -17.42
N ALA A 72 2.25 -3.83 -18.38
CA ALA A 72 1.78 -3.72 -19.76
C ALA A 72 0.25 -3.86 -19.87
N ALA A 73 -0.32 -4.85 -19.17
CA ALA A 73 -1.76 -5.10 -19.17
C ALA A 73 -2.55 -3.91 -18.59
N ARG A 74 -2.12 -3.40 -17.44
CA ARG A 74 -2.78 -2.26 -16.76
C ARG A 74 -2.62 -0.95 -17.53
N ALA A 75 -1.46 -0.71 -18.14
CA ALA A 75 -1.25 0.47 -18.97
C ALA A 75 -2.19 0.47 -20.18
N LYS A 76 -2.35 -0.67 -20.85
CA LYS A 76 -3.28 -0.82 -21.97
C LYS A 76 -4.74 -0.59 -21.53
N GLN A 77 -5.18 -1.20 -20.42
CA GLN A 77 -6.53 -1.02 -19.89
C GLN A 77 -6.83 0.45 -19.54
N LEU A 78 -5.87 1.15 -18.94
CA LEU A 78 -6.03 2.57 -18.62
C LEU A 78 -6.08 3.44 -19.88
N GLU A 79 -5.24 3.17 -20.86
CA GLU A 79 -5.23 3.87 -22.15
C GLU A 79 -6.56 3.70 -22.90
N GLU A 80 -7.08 2.47 -22.96
CA GLU A 80 -8.38 2.18 -23.59
C GLU A 80 -9.54 2.91 -22.91
N ARG A 81 -9.50 3.05 -21.58
CA ARG A 81 -10.55 3.72 -20.80
C ARG A 81 -10.48 5.24 -20.86
N CYS A 82 -9.27 5.81 -20.74
CA CYS A 82 -9.07 7.25 -20.58
C CYS A 82 -8.62 7.96 -21.86
N GLY A 83 -8.30 7.21 -22.93
CA GLY A 83 -7.83 7.75 -24.20
C GLY A 83 -6.41 8.32 -24.15
N LYS A 84 -5.70 8.18 -23.03
CA LYS A 84 -4.32 8.65 -22.85
C LYS A 84 -3.44 7.52 -22.33
N LYS A 85 -2.27 7.35 -22.93
CA LYS A 85 -1.29 6.37 -22.49
C LYS A 85 -0.57 6.86 -21.23
N PRO A 86 -0.62 6.10 -20.11
CA PRO A 86 0.14 6.46 -18.92
C PRO A 86 1.64 6.24 -19.14
N LYS A 87 2.48 6.98 -18.41
CA LYS A 87 3.89 6.63 -18.25
C LYS A 87 4.00 5.32 -17.46
N THR A 88 5.02 4.52 -17.77
CA THR A 88 5.23 3.23 -17.10
C THR A 88 6.64 3.14 -16.53
N TYR A 89 6.75 2.64 -15.30
CA TYR A 89 8.00 2.51 -14.56
C TYR A 89 8.09 1.11 -13.98
N VAL A 90 9.27 0.50 -14.00
CA VAL A 90 9.54 -0.76 -13.31
C VAL A 90 9.99 -0.48 -11.88
N ASP A 91 10.72 0.59 -11.68
CA ASP A 91 11.23 1.05 -10.39
C ASP A 91 10.43 2.26 -9.89
N MET A 92 9.88 2.16 -8.68
CA MET A 92 9.10 3.25 -8.07
C MET A 92 9.90 4.52 -7.83
N ARG A 93 11.23 4.42 -7.68
CA ARG A 93 12.11 5.59 -7.50
C ARG A 93 12.08 6.50 -8.72
N GLU A 94 12.00 5.92 -9.91
CA GLU A 94 11.87 6.66 -11.17
C GLU A 94 10.51 7.37 -11.27
N LEU A 95 9.42 6.68 -10.88
CA LEU A 95 8.10 7.29 -10.81
C LEU A 95 8.08 8.44 -9.80
N ILE A 96 8.63 8.24 -8.62
CA ILE A 96 8.69 9.25 -7.55
C ILE A 96 9.51 10.47 -8.00
N ALA A 97 10.58 10.28 -8.76
CA ALA A 97 11.42 11.36 -9.28
C ALA A 97 10.74 12.18 -10.39
N ASP A 98 9.69 11.67 -11.02
CA ASP A 98 8.99 12.39 -12.10
C ASP A 98 8.29 13.66 -11.58
N GLY A 99 8.74 14.82 -12.06
CA GLY A 99 8.19 16.13 -11.69
C GLY A 99 6.76 16.38 -12.16
N GLU A 100 6.22 15.57 -13.05
CA GLU A 100 4.84 15.68 -13.54
C GLU A 100 3.81 14.95 -12.67
N ILE A 101 4.24 14.28 -11.60
CA ILE A 101 3.37 13.61 -10.64
C ILE A 101 3.21 14.49 -9.40
N ASP A 102 1.98 14.70 -8.94
CA ASP A 102 1.65 15.49 -7.76
C ASP A 102 1.47 14.59 -6.53
N ALA A 103 0.87 13.43 -6.71
CA ALA A 103 0.60 12.46 -5.63
C ALA A 103 0.93 11.03 -6.06
N VAL A 104 1.34 10.20 -5.09
CA VAL A 104 1.64 8.78 -5.31
C VAL A 104 0.72 7.91 -4.46
N SER A 105 0.18 6.87 -5.09
CA SER A 105 -0.64 5.87 -4.41
C SER A 105 0.09 4.54 -4.34
N PHE A 106 0.31 4.00 -3.14
CA PHE A 106 1.00 2.73 -2.91
C PHE A 106 0.01 1.62 -2.55
N ALA A 107 0.05 0.53 -3.33
CA ALA A 107 -0.62 -0.73 -3.04
C ALA A 107 0.36 -1.91 -3.18
N THR A 108 1.58 -1.68 -2.80
CA THR A 108 2.70 -2.62 -2.74
C THR A 108 2.58 -3.58 -1.55
N PRO A 109 3.44 -4.60 -1.41
CA PRO A 109 3.62 -5.32 -0.15
C PRO A 109 4.06 -4.39 1.00
N ASN A 110 3.73 -4.78 2.25
CA ASN A 110 3.86 -3.94 3.45
C ASN A 110 5.27 -3.37 3.67
N HIS A 111 6.30 -4.16 3.39
CA HIS A 111 7.70 -3.78 3.60
C HIS A 111 8.14 -2.59 2.72
N TRP A 112 7.38 -2.26 1.68
CA TRP A 112 7.61 -1.10 0.83
C TRP A 112 6.86 0.16 1.27
N HIS A 113 5.79 0.02 2.08
CA HIS A 113 4.88 1.12 2.40
C HIS A 113 5.61 2.32 2.99
N THR A 114 6.39 2.09 4.05
CA THR A 114 7.09 3.17 4.73
C THR A 114 8.17 3.80 3.86
N LEU A 115 9.04 2.98 3.28
CA LEU A 115 10.17 3.47 2.50
C LEU A 115 9.72 4.25 1.27
N GLY A 116 8.75 3.71 0.51
CA GLY A 116 8.16 4.39 -0.63
C GLY A 116 7.49 5.71 -0.25
N THR A 117 6.74 5.71 0.88
CA THR A 117 6.10 6.93 1.38
C THR A 117 7.12 7.99 1.80
N VAL A 118 8.20 7.61 2.49
CA VAL A 118 9.26 8.54 2.90
C VAL A 118 9.92 9.18 1.67
N TRP A 119 10.28 8.38 0.65
CA TRP A 119 10.84 8.89 -0.60
C TRP A 119 9.88 9.83 -1.34
N ALA A 120 8.58 9.49 -1.38
CA ALA A 120 7.58 10.34 -2.00
C ALA A 120 7.42 11.68 -1.26
N CYS A 121 7.39 11.66 0.08
CA CYS A 121 7.37 12.88 0.90
C CYS A 121 8.63 13.75 0.66
N GLU A 122 9.81 13.15 0.60
CA GLU A 122 11.07 13.82 0.31
C GLU A 122 11.08 14.46 -1.08
N ALA A 123 10.55 13.75 -2.09
CA ALA A 123 10.34 14.28 -3.44
C ALA A 123 9.20 15.30 -3.54
N GLY A 124 8.55 15.61 -2.42
CA GLY A 124 7.48 16.60 -2.33
C GLY A 124 6.14 16.16 -2.89
N LYS A 125 5.86 14.86 -2.90
CA LYS A 125 4.58 14.27 -3.32
C LYS A 125 3.69 14.04 -2.10
N ASP A 126 2.37 14.20 -2.29
CA ASP A 126 1.39 13.70 -1.34
C ASP A 126 1.14 12.21 -1.57
N VAL A 127 0.70 11.48 -0.54
CA VAL A 127 0.69 10.02 -0.58
C VAL A 127 -0.65 9.44 -0.11
N TYR A 128 -1.15 8.47 -0.86
CA TYR A 128 -2.11 7.50 -0.38
C TYR A 128 -1.41 6.14 -0.26
N VAL A 129 -1.42 5.52 0.92
CA VAL A 129 -0.77 4.23 1.15
C VAL A 129 -1.74 3.21 1.74
N GLU A 130 -1.75 1.99 1.17
CA GLU A 130 -2.58 0.91 1.70
C GLU A 130 -2.15 0.46 3.10
N LYS A 131 -3.07 -0.20 3.76
CA LYS A 131 -2.84 -0.80 5.08
C LYS A 131 -1.93 -2.04 4.97
N PRO A 132 -1.18 -2.36 6.03
CA PRO A 132 -0.84 -1.51 7.17
C PRO A 132 0.11 -0.39 6.75
N LEU A 133 0.09 0.72 7.45
CA LEU A 133 0.91 1.90 7.14
C LEU A 133 2.40 1.60 7.10
N SER A 134 2.84 0.68 7.97
CA SER A 134 4.24 0.26 8.11
C SER A 134 4.32 -1.22 8.43
N HIS A 135 5.46 -1.83 8.17
CA HIS A 135 5.75 -3.21 8.57
C HIS A 135 6.10 -3.30 10.05
N GLU A 136 6.80 -2.28 10.58
CA GLU A 136 7.21 -2.18 11.98
C GLU A 136 6.85 -0.82 12.60
N VAL A 137 6.73 -0.78 13.95
CA VAL A 137 6.37 0.44 14.71
C VAL A 137 7.40 1.55 14.49
N TRP A 138 8.69 1.21 14.47
CA TRP A 138 9.76 2.19 14.25
C TRP A 138 9.62 2.87 12.88
N GLU A 139 9.37 2.09 11.84
CA GLU A 139 9.13 2.58 10.49
C GLU A 139 7.95 3.57 10.45
N GLY A 140 6.83 3.21 11.10
CA GLY A 140 5.67 4.08 11.19
C GLY A 140 6.00 5.43 11.83
N ARG A 141 6.85 5.46 12.85
CA ARG A 141 7.34 6.70 13.46
C ARG A 141 8.19 7.53 12.48
N GLN A 142 9.06 6.89 11.69
CA GLN A 142 9.85 7.57 10.67
C GLN A 142 8.96 8.16 9.56
N LEU A 143 7.93 7.44 9.14
CA LEU A 143 6.96 7.92 8.15
C LEU A 143 6.23 9.18 8.65
N VAL A 144 5.73 9.18 9.89
CA VAL A 144 5.07 10.36 10.50
C VAL A 144 6.05 11.54 10.57
N ALA A 145 7.30 11.28 10.95
CA ALA A 145 8.34 12.31 10.98
C ALA A 145 8.62 12.88 9.58
N ALA A 146 8.69 12.01 8.55
CA ALA A 146 8.89 12.42 7.17
C ALA A 146 7.73 13.29 6.65
N ALA A 147 6.49 12.86 6.84
CA ALA A 147 5.30 13.62 6.45
C ALA A 147 5.31 15.05 7.05
N LYS A 148 5.65 15.16 8.34
CA LYS A 148 5.80 16.46 9.03
C LYS A 148 6.97 17.26 8.48
N ARG A 149 8.15 16.66 8.32
CA ARG A 149 9.38 17.33 7.87
C ARG A 149 9.21 17.98 6.50
N TRP A 150 8.60 17.28 5.56
CA TRP A 150 8.41 17.76 4.19
C TRP A 150 7.04 18.40 3.95
N ASN A 151 6.22 18.54 5.02
CA ASN A 151 4.87 19.10 4.95
C ASN A 151 4.03 18.43 3.85
N ARG A 152 3.96 17.08 3.91
CA ARG A 152 3.18 16.27 2.94
C ARG A 152 1.98 15.64 3.62
N ILE A 153 0.92 15.47 2.83
CA ILE A 153 -0.27 14.73 3.26
C ILE A 153 -0.05 13.26 2.99
N VAL A 154 -0.21 12.45 4.03
CA VAL A 154 -0.18 10.99 3.91
C VAL A 154 -1.51 10.44 4.41
N GLN A 155 -2.25 9.81 3.52
CA GLN A 155 -3.52 9.16 3.83
C GLN A 155 -3.35 7.63 3.84
N HIS A 156 -3.88 6.98 4.87
CA HIS A 156 -3.84 5.53 5.07
C HIS A 156 -5.18 4.85 4.74
N GLY A 157 -5.15 3.64 4.13
CA GLY A 157 -6.34 2.88 3.68
C GLY A 157 -6.49 1.48 4.28
N THR A 158 -7.69 1.04 4.69
CA THR A 158 -7.95 -0.21 5.46
C THR A 158 -8.94 -1.23 4.86
N GLN A 159 -8.67 -2.61 4.82
CA GLN A 159 -9.55 -3.71 4.30
C GLN A 159 -9.25 -5.21 4.67
N ARG A 160 -9.58 -6.28 3.89
CA ARG A 160 -9.82 -7.71 4.29
C ARG A 160 -8.89 -8.86 3.76
N ARG A 161 -9.04 -10.16 4.13
CA ARG A 161 -8.25 -11.38 4.48
C ARG A 161 -8.32 -12.66 3.60
N ASN A 162 -7.33 -13.66 3.69
CA ASN A 162 -7.41 -15.14 3.44
C ASN A 162 -6.13 -15.99 3.80
N ALA A 163 -6.11 -17.38 3.71
CA ALA A 163 -5.08 -18.33 4.19
C ALA A 163 -4.26 -19.05 3.08
N ILE A 164 -3.00 -19.49 3.37
CA ILE A 164 -2.02 -20.05 2.41
C ILE A 164 -1.38 -21.37 2.86
N GLY A 165 -0.82 -22.17 1.91
CA GLY A 165 -0.04 -23.40 2.11
C GLY A 165 1.48 -23.19 2.07
N GLU A 166 2.27 -24.24 1.71
CA GLU A 166 3.74 -24.17 1.56
C GLU A 166 4.16 -24.04 0.10
N GLY A 167 5.11 -23.14 -0.18
CA GLY A 167 5.74 -22.98 -1.49
C GLY A 167 7.09 -23.67 -1.57
N VAL A 168 7.52 -24.05 -2.76
CA VAL A 168 8.85 -24.60 -3.04
C VAL A 168 9.75 -23.56 -3.69
N GLU A 169 11.06 -23.66 -3.49
CA GLU A 169 12.04 -22.77 -4.10
C GLU A 169 12.09 -23.02 -5.62
N MET A 170 12.02 -21.95 -6.37
CA MET A 170 12.00 -21.94 -7.83
C MET A 170 12.74 -20.70 -8.36
N GLU A 171 13.08 -20.71 -9.64
CA GLU A 171 13.54 -19.51 -10.32
C GLU A 171 12.37 -18.53 -10.50
N PRO A 172 12.58 -17.23 -10.25
CA PRO A 172 11.55 -16.23 -10.49
C PRO A 172 11.21 -16.15 -11.98
N PRO A 173 9.93 -15.89 -12.35
CA PRO A 173 9.55 -15.69 -13.74
C PRO A 173 10.31 -14.53 -14.38
N GLU A 174 10.67 -14.65 -15.66
CA GLU A 174 11.46 -13.64 -16.39
C GLU A 174 10.86 -12.22 -16.38
N HIS A 175 9.53 -12.12 -16.29
CA HIS A 175 8.81 -10.85 -16.27
C HIS A 175 8.80 -10.18 -14.88
N LEU A 176 9.20 -10.89 -13.82
CA LEU A 176 9.21 -10.43 -12.43
C LEU A 176 10.63 -10.10 -11.99
N ASP A 177 10.91 -8.85 -11.72
CA ASP A 177 12.14 -8.47 -11.03
C ASP A 177 12.02 -8.80 -9.54
N TRP A 178 12.51 -10.01 -9.17
CA TRP A 178 12.43 -10.52 -7.79
C TRP A 178 13.23 -9.70 -6.80
N THR A 179 14.39 -9.20 -7.20
CA THR A 179 15.24 -8.35 -6.34
C THR A 179 14.53 -7.03 -6.03
N LEU A 180 13.95 -6.42 -7.04
CA LEU A 180 13.19 -5.17 -6.87
C LEU A 180 11.91 -5.41 -6.07
N TRP A 181 11.25 -6.56 -6.25
CA TRP A 181 10.08 -6.91 -5.48
C TRP A 181 10.39 -7.09 -3.98
N GLN A 182 11.50 -7.75 -3.64
CA GLN A 182 11.95 -7.93 -2.25
C GLN A 182 12.32 -6.59 -1.58
N GLY A 183 12.95 -5.69 -2.32
CA GLY A 183 13.32 -4.36 -1.85
C GLY A 183 14.09 -4.35 -0.53
N PRO A 184 13.56 -3.66 0.50
CA PRO A 184 14.24 -3.54 1.80
C PRO A 184 14.16 -4.81 2.67
N ALA A 185 13.41 -5.84 2.26
CA ALA A 185 13.32 -7.08 3.00
C ALA A 185 14.65 -7.89 2.89
N THR A 186 14.89 -8.77 3.85
CA THR A 186 16.03 -9.69 3.78
C THR A 186 15.93 -10.55 2.53
N GLU A 187 16.99 -10.60 1.74
CA GLU A 187 17.09 -11.40 0.52
C GLU A 187 16.79 -12.88 0.77
N ARG A 188 15.92 -13.46 -0.07
CA ARG A 188 15.46 -14.84 0.02
C ARG A 188 15.22 -15.43 -1.35
N PRO A 189 15.35 -16.78 -1.49
CA PRO A 189 14.95 -17.47 -2.70
C PRO A 189 13.46 -17.21 -3.03
N TYR A 190 13.17 -17.11 -4.32
CA TYR A 190 11.79 -17.08 -4.79
C TYR A 190 11.11 -18.43 -4.50
N LYS A 191 9.85 -18.39 -4.07
CA LYS A 191 9.03 -19.59 -3.84
C LYS A 191 7.70 -19.45 -4.55
N ASP A 192 7.23 -20.56 -5.10
CA ASP A 192 5.89 -20.65 -5.69
C ASP A 192 5.31 -22.07 -5.53
N TYR A 193 4.11 -22.28 -6.03
CA TYR A 193 3.47 -23.60 -6.07
C TYR A 193 3.80 -24.32 -7.36
N PRO A 194 4.28 -25.58 -7.33
CA PRO A 194 4.65 -26.33 -8.55
C PRO A 194 3.50 -26.52 -9.55
N ASN A 195 2.27 -26.56 -9.03
CA ASN A 195 1.05 -26.79 -9.81
C ASN A 195 0.09 -25.59 -9.69
N LYS A 196 0.61 -24.40 -9.77
CA LYS A 196 -0.14 -23.15 -9.67
C LYS A 196 -1.26 -23.09 -10.72
N GLN A 197 -2.48 -22.84 -10.25
CA GLN A 197 -3.60 -22.47 -11.11
C GLN A 197 -3.93 -20.99 -10.87
N GLY A 198 -3.87 -20.16 -11.93
CA GLY A 198 -4.11 -18.72 -11.85
C GLY A 198 -2.89 -17.92 -11.39
N ASP A 199 -3.12 -16.68 -11.00
CA ASP A 199 -2.08 -15.69 -10.71
C ASP A 199 -1.65 -15.66 -9.23
N GLU A 200 -2.29 -16.42 -8.35
CA GLU A 200 -1.96 -16.45 -6.93
C GLU A 200 -0.82 -17.43 -6.66
N GLY A 201 0.41 -16.93 -6.61
CA GLY A 201 1.60 -17.67 -6.19
C GLY A 201 1.81 -17.71 -4.68
N PHE A 202 2.88 -18.37 -4.22
CA PHE A 202 3.21 -18.47 -2.79
C PHE A 202 3.51 -17.08 -2.19
N TYR A 203 4.33 -16.26 -2.85
CA TYR A 203 4.56 -14.88 -2.44
C TYR A 203 3.76 -13.91 -3.31
N VAL A 204 3.91 -13.99 -4.60
CA VAL A 204 3.43 -13.03 -5.58
C VAL A 204 2.13 -13.56 -6.20
N HIS A 205 1.03 -12.80 -6.18
CA HIS A 205 0.96 -11.36 -5.85
C HIS A 205 0.15 -11.10 -4.59
N TYR A 206 -0.35 -12.12 -3.87
CA TYR A 206 -1.28 -11.94 -2.76
C TYR A 206 -0.80 -12.54 -1.43
N ASN A 207 -0.24 -13.76 -1.47
CA ASN A 207 0.02 -14.55 -0.26
C ASN A 207 1.21 -14.07 0.58
N TRP A 208 1.99 -13.10 0.10
CA TRP A 208 3.02 -12.42 0.88
C TRP A 208 2.51 -11.85 2.21
N HIS A 209 1.22 -11.54 2.32
CA HIS A 209 0.59 -11.02 3.55
C HIS A 209 0.87 -11.86 4.78
N TRP A 210 0.96 -13.18 4.62
CA TRP A 210 1.15 -14.14 5.70
C TRP A 210 2.60 -14.59 5.87
N CYS A 211 3.50 -14.07 5.06
CA CYS A 211 4.93 -14.32 5.18
C CYS A 211 5.58 -13.23 6.00
N TRP A 212 6.10 -13.56 7.17
CA TRP A 212 6.66 -12.60 8.15
C TRP A 212 7.66 -11.61 7.56
N HIS A 213 8.38 -12.02 6.51
CA HIS A 213 9.40 -11.18 5.87
C HIS A 213 8.84 -10.05 5.02
N TYR A 214 7.58 -10.16 4.61
CA TYR A 214 6.93 -9.24 3.67
C TYR A 214 5.63 -8.65 4.21
N GLY A 215 4.96 -9.35 5.13
CA GLY A 215 3.66 -8.99 5.64
C GLY A 215 3.50 -9.16 7.16
N ASN A 216 2.48 -8.54 7.71
CA ASN A 216 2.17 -8.52 9.14
C ASN A 216 1.11 -9.58 9.55
N GLY A 217 0.86 -10.56 8.68
CA GLY A 217 -0.15 -11.59 8.92
C GLY A 217 -1.58 -11.05 9.04
N ASP A 218 -2.43 -11.79 9.72
CA ASP A 218 -3.84 -11.40 9.90
C ASP A 218 -4.01 -10.13 10.72
N ILE A 219 -3.15 -9.84 11.67
CA ILE A 219 -3.22 -8.60 12.46
C ILE A 219 -3.02 -7.39 11.55
N GLY A 220 -2.01 -7.40 10.68
CA GLY A 220 -1.78 -6.32 9.73
C GLY A 220 -2.76 -6.34 8.56
N ASN A 221 -3.35 -7.48 8.22
CA ASN A 221 -4.30 -7.58 7.12
C ASN A 221 -5.74 -7.27 7.56
N GLN A 222 -6.28 -7.98 8.54
CA GLN A 222 -7.66 -7.85 9.03
C GLN A 222 -7.77 -7.08 10.35
N GLY A 223 -6.82 -7.28 11.27
CA GLY A 223 -6.88 -6.72 12.60
C GLY A 223 -6.88 -5.19 12.62
N VAL A 224 -6.20 -4.55 11.66
CA VAL A 224 -6.20 -3.07 11.54
C VAL A 224 -7.60 -2.50 11.35
N HIS A 225 -8.48 -3.19 10.58
CA HIS A 225 -9.86 -2.76 10.42
C HIS A 225 -10.67 -2.85 11.71
N GLN A 226 -10.48 -3.97 12.43
CA GLN A 226 -11.21 -4.24 13.65
C GLN A 226 -10.77 -3.31 14.77
N MET A 227 -9.46 -3.06 14.89
CA MET A 227 -8.91 -2.12 15.87
C MET A 227 -9.33 -0.68 15.59
N ASP A 228 -9.36 -0.27 14.32
CA ASP A 228 -9.83 1.06 13.91
C ASP A 228 -11.30 1.27 14.26
N VAL A 229 -12.16 0.30 13.94
CA VAL A 229 -13.59 0.35 14.31
C VAL A 229 -13.79 0.37 15.83
N ALA A 230 -12.99 -0.39 16.58
CA ALA A 230 -13.07 -0.41 18.03
C ALA A 230 -12.65 0.95 18.65
N LEU A 231 -11.53 1.53 18.20
CA LEU A 231 -11.08 2.85 18.61
C LEU A 231 -12.12 3.94 18.27
N TRP A 232 -12.67 3.87 17.08
CA TRP A 232 -13.72 4.80 16.67
C TRP A 232 -15.00 4.67 17.49
N GLY A 233 -15.44 3.44 17.76
CA GLY A 233 -16.66 3.19 18.56
C GLY A 233 -16.50 3.57 20.04
N LEU A 234 -15.31 3.42 20.59
CA LEU A 234 -15.00 3.78 21.97
C LEU A 234 -14.78 5.28 22.17
N ASP A 235 -14.51 6.03 21.09
CA ASP A 235 -14.17 7.46 21.12
C ASP A 235 -13.07 7.81 22.14
N LYS A 236 -12.06 6.94 22.22
CA LYS A 236 -10.89 7.05 23.11
C LYS A 236 -9.64 7.30 22.28
N GLY A 237 -8.63 7.87 22.89
CA GLY A 237 -7.29 7.98 22.31
C GLY A 237 -6.59 6.62 22.20
N PHE A 238 -5.30 6.65 21.87
CA PHE A 238 -4.49 5.44 21.81
C PHE A 238 -4.48 4.69 23.17
N PRO A 239 -4.45 3.34 23.13
CA PRO A 239 -4.33 2.55 24.34
C PRO A 239 -3.00 2.83 25.05
N THR A 240 -3.01 2.86 26.37
CA THR A 240 -1.80 3.00 27.19
C THR A 240 -1.12 1.66 27.43
N ARG A 241 -1.86 0.56 27.26
CA ARG A 241 -1.37 -0.81 27.40
C ARG A 241 -1.99 -1.72 26.35
N VAL A 242 -1.17 -2.56 25.72
CA VAL A 242 -1.61 -3.59 24.77
C VAL A 242 -1.09 -4.95 25.23
N VAL A 243 -1.99 -5.93 25.30
CA VAL A 243 -1.66 -7.34 25.58
C VAL A 243 -2.09 -8.16 24.37
N SER A 244 -1.17 -8.96 23.83
CA SER A 244 -1.45 -9.87 22.72
C SER A 244 -1.23 -11.31 23.16
N MET A 245 -2.24 -12.15 22.97
CA MET A 245 -2.16 -13.59 23.16
C MET A 245 -2.69 -14.29 21.92
N GLY A 246 -2.03 -15.34 21.48
CA GLY A 246 -2.47 -16.10 20.31
C GLY A 246 -1.58 -17.30 20.02
N GLY A 247 -1.97 -18.11 19.06
CA GLY A 247 -1.23 -19.30 18.65
C GLY A 247 -1.77 -19.86 17.34
N ARG A 248 -1.15 -20.93 16.88
CA ARG A 248 -1.60 -21.70 15.72
C ARG A 248 -2.58 -22.76 16.18
N TYR A 249 -3.84 -22.54 15.90
CA TYR A 249 -4.90 -23.47 16.28
C TYR A 249 -5.60 -23.93 15.00
N GLY A 250 -5.21 -25.04 14.41
CA GLY A 250 -5.92 -25.65 13.29
C GLY A 250 -5.18 -25.79 11.96
N TYR A 251 -3.89 -25.46 11.90
CA TYR A 251 -3.07 -25.68 10.71
C TYR A 251 -1.74 -26.33 11.07
N GLU A 252 -1.40 -27.46 10.45
CA GLU A 252 -0.08 -28.10 10.57
C GLU A 252 0.93 -27.47 9.61
N ALA A 253 0.47 -26.98 8.47
CA ALA A 253 1.32 -26.37 7.45
C ALA A 253 1.77 -24.97 7.86
N VAL A 254 3.02 -24.71 7.65
CA VAL A 254 3.77 -23.56 8.12
C VAL A 254 3.68 -22.41 7.14
N SER A 255 2.78 -21.48 7.33
CA SER A 255 3.21 -20.13 7.00
C SER A 255 4.12 -19.67 8.15
N TYR A 256 5.25 -19.04 7.85
CA TYR A 256 6.24 -18.59 8.85
C TYR A 256 5.77 -17.38 9.69
N THR A 257 4.50 -17.26 9.96
CA THR A 257 3.99 -16.37 10.98
C THR A 257 4.26 -17.01 12.34
N HIS A 258 5.52 -17.11 12.71
CA HIS A 258 5.93 -17.40 14.06
C HIS A 258 5.71 -16.16 14.93
N LEU A 259 4.48 -15.83 15.14
CA LEU A 259 4.10 -15.36 16.43
C LEU A 259 3.87 -16.61 17.29
N ARG A 260 4.93 -17.17 17.84
CA ARG A 260 4.78 -17.71 19.20
C ARG A 260 4.29 -16.50 19.96
N ALA A 261 3.04 -16.50 20.36
CA ALA A 261 2.53 -15.54 21.30
C ALA A 261 3.27 -15.79 22.61
N HIS A 262 4.46 -15.23 22.74
CA HIS A 262 4.90 -14.79 24.02
C HIS A 262 3.96 -13.64 24.37
N GLU A 263 3.38 -13.70 25.54
CA GLU A 263 2.65 -12.58 26.10
C GLU A 263 3.54 -11.34 25.98
N THR A 264 3.21 -10.46 25.02
CA THR A 264 3.93 -9.21 24.84
C THR A 264 3.10 -8.13 25.48
N VAL A 265 3.52 -7.64 26.62
CA VAL A 265 2.96 -6.45 27.25
C VAL A 265 3.77 -5.26 26.80
N LEU A 266 3.14 -4.33 26.09
CA LEU A 266 3.73 -3.05 25.74
C LEU A 266 3.04 -1.97 26.59
N ASP A 267 3.79 -1.32 27.46
CA ASP A 267 3.39 -0.06 28.08
C ASP A 267 3.81 1.08 27.12
N LEU A 268 2.83 1.86 26.64
CA LEU A 268 3.00 2.90 25.63
C LEU A 268 3.02 4.29 26.27
#